data_3149e7e37b24c48d693684007aa094ce
#
_entry.id   3149e7e37b24c48d693684007aa094ce
#
_cell.length_a   1.000
_cell.length_b   1.000
_cell.length_c   1.000
_cell.angle_alpha   90.00
_cell.angle_beta   90.00
_cell.angle_gamma   90.00
#
_symmetry.space_group_name_H-M   'P 1'
#
loop_
_entity.id
_entity.type
_entity.pdbx_description
1 polymer ?
#
loop_
_entity_poly.entity_id
_entity_poly.type
_entity_poly.pdbx_seq_one_letter_code
_entity_poly.pdbx_strand_id
1 'polypeptide(L)'
;MEAEKKSSFRRWLLAVVAFLVVAAAIIAGAVVLSQRPHYDVAPAALPRPDEPVMVEASPPATPVDLTEVKKAAKDRQLGRLSAEITDLETGEVIYANNEGKHLVPASSTKVYTTAAALLAKGPQDRLATSVVKGEPGELILVGEGDITLSRKPDSGFFTDAPAISELADQVRRALPPEELKKITKITVDNSMREKSTFHKSWDLVEIGMGNVTFLDSVMIDAGRIIPTENYSARSNTPARDVAQALAEDMGLGEKLKTKKLKLEVSDDPVGPAHPTAEEALGQVLSAPLSTRLRDMMLHSDNMLAEAVGREVAISQDLPGTFKGATEGVLKVLKDNGVDTEGAVLHDTSGMSEDNRLSAHNLNSALGSKKLHALQQDLPVAGAEGTLRNRYLAGSGAEDAAGWVRAKTGTLDGVNALAGTVVTKSGRPLSFAFLSNTPADVGDGREALDRLSAAVYRL
;
A
#
# COMPACT_ATOMS: atom_id res chain seq x y z
N MET A 1 -48.28 13.08 -47.16
CA MET A 1 -48.61 11.72 -46.69
C MET A 1 -47.60 10.64 -47.13
N GLU A 2 -47.10 10.62 -48.38
CA GLU A 2 -46.15 9.60 -48.85
C GLU A 2 -44.71 9.76 -48.29
N ALA A 3 -44.26 11.01 -48.07
CA ALA A 3 -42.94 11.29 -47.55
C ALA A 3 -42.77 10.92 -46.05
N GLU A 4 -43.83 11.05 -45.24
CA GLU A 4 -43.82 10.67 -43.82
C GLU A 4 -43.83 9.15 -43.62
N LYS A 5 -44.54 8.40 -44.47
CA LYS A 5 -44.52 6.93 -44.45
C LYS A 5 -43.15 6.35 -44.79
N LYS A 6 -42.41 6.97 -45.74
CA LYS A 6 -41.04 6.56 -46.10
C LYS A 6 -40.01 6.84 -44.96
N SER A 7 -40.18 7.95 -44.21
CA SER A 7 -39.33 8.28 -43.04
C SER A 7 -39.54 7.33 -41.88
N SER A 8 -40.80 7.00 -41.59
CA SER A 8 -41.17 6.06 -40.52
C SER A 8 -40.68 4.63 -40.81
N PHE A 9 -40.81 4.18 -42.07
CA PHE A 9 -40.31 2.86 -42.47
C PHE A 9 -38.77 2.75 -42.39
N ARG A 10 -38.02 3.80 -42.77
CA ARG A 10 -36.56 3.85 -42.61
C ARG A 10 -36.12 3.79 -41.14
N ARG A 11 -36.79 4.53 -40.26
CA ARG A 11 -36.52 4.50 -38.82
C ARG A 11 -36.80 3.12 -38.20
N TRP A 12 -37.92 2.48 -38.63
CA TRP A 12 -38.26 1.14 -38.19
C TRP A 12 -37.21 0.11 -38.70
N LEU A 13 -36.79 0.21 -39.95
CA LEU A 13 -35.77 -0.69 -40.52
C LEU A 13 -34.43 -0.54 -39.80
N LEU A 14 -34.00 0.71 -39.47
CA LEU A 14 -32.78 0.96 -38.70
C LEU A 14 -32.87 0.38 -37.26
N ALA A 15 -34.03 0.47 -36.63
CA ALA A 15 -34.24 -0.11 -35.31
C ALA A 15 -34.18 -1.66 -35.34
N VAL A 16 -34.77 -2.27 -36.37
CA VAL A 16 -34.68 -3.74 -36.55
C VAL A 16 -33.26 -4.21 -36.84
N VAL A 17 -32.51 -3.48 -37.67
CA VAL A 17 -31.10 -3.78 -37.96
C VAL A 17 -30.26 -3.63 -36.69
N ALA A 18 -30.44 -2.56 -35.91
CA ALA A 18 -29.74 -2.38 -34.64
C ALA A 18 -30.04 -3.49 -33.63
N PHE A 19 -31.31 -3.90 -33.54
CA PHE A 19 -31.72 -5.03 -32.68
C PHE A 19 -31.07 -6.35 -33.10
N LEU A 20 -31.02 -6.62 -34.42
CA LEU A 20 -30.38 -7.84 -34.93
C LEU A 20 -28.85 -7.87 -34.69
N VAL A 21 -28.19 -6.70 -34.77
CA VAL A 21 -26.76 -6.58 -34.48
C VAL A 21 -26.48 -6.83 -32.98
N VAL A 22 -27.31 -6.25 -32.11
CA VAL A 22 -27.20 -6.49 -30.65
C VAL A 22 -27.47 -7.94 -30.31
N ALA A 23 -28.50 -8.56 -30.89
CA ALA A 23 -28.82 -9.95 -30.69
C ALA A 23 -27.69 -10.88 -31.16
N ALA A 24 -27.10 -10.60 -32.33
CA ALA A 24 -25.94 -11.33 -32.84
C ALA A 24 -24.72 -11.20 -31.95
N ALA A 25 -24.45 -10.00 -31.38
CA ALA A 25 -23.36 -9.78 -30.45
C ALA A 25 -23.56 -10.55 -29.12
N ILE A 26 -24.80 -10.60 -28.62
CA ILE A 26 -25.16 -11.39 -27.40
C ILE A 26 -24.97 -12.89 -27.67
N ILE A 27 -25.42 -13.39 -28.82
CA ILE A 27 -25.27 -14.81 -29.20
C ILE A 27 -23.79 -15.14 -29.38
N ALA A 28 -23.00 -14.30 -30.04
CA ALA A 28 -21.55 -14.49 -30.19
C ALA A 28 -20.85 -14.48 -28.82
N GLY A 29 -21.21 -13.58 -27.93
CA GLY A 29 -20.71 -13.56 -26.53
C GLY A 29 -21.05 -14.82 -25.76
N ALA A 30 -22.28 -15.31 -25.88
CA ALA A 30 -22.73 -16.55 -25.23
C ALA A 30 -21.99 -17.79 -25.78
N VAL A 31 -21.75 -17.85 -27.10
CA VAL A 31 -20.97 -18.93 -27.73
C VAL A 31 -19.51 -18.91 -27.26
N VAL A 32 -18.88 -17.73 -27.18
CA VAL A 32 -17.50 -17.59 -26.65
C VAL A 32 -17.43 -18.01 -25.19
N LEU A 33 -18.44 -17.66 -24.39
CA LEU A 33 -18.52 -18.07 -22.97
C LEU A 33 -18.76 -19.59 -22.81
N SER A 34 -19.55 -20.21 -23.70
CA SER A 34 -19.80 -21.66 -23.66
C SER A 34 -18.63 -22.50 -24.18
N GLN A 35 -17.70 -21.90 -24.95
CA GLN A 35 -16.49 -22.55 -25.43
C GLN A 35 -15.29 -22.40 -24.48
N ARG A 36 -15.45 -21.72 -23.32
CA ARG A 36 -14.40 -21.73 -22.32
C ARG A 36 -14.17 -23.16 -21.86
N PRO A 37 -12.91 -23.65 -21.92
CA PRO A 37 -12.64 -25.00 -21.44
C PRO A 37 -13.06 -25.11 -19.97
N HIS A 38 -14.00 -26.00 -19.68
CA HIS A 38 -14.28 -26.43 -18.34
C HIS A 38 -13.09 -27.26 -17.89
N TYR A 39 -12.25 -26.70 -17.05
CA TYR A 39 -11.23 -27.50 -16.37
C TYR A 39 -11.96 -28.22 -15.22
N ASP A 40 -12.34 -29.46 -15.42
CA ASP A 40 -12.58 -30.38 -14.32
C ASP A 40 -11.23 -30.60 -13.62
N VAL A 41 -10.89 -29.72 -12.70
CA VAL A 41 -9.82 -29.99 -11.76
C VAL A 41 -10.37 -31.04 -10.81
N ALA A 42 -10.09 -32.30 -11.09
CA ALA A 42 -10.27 -33.33 -10.09
C ALA A 42 -9.55 -32.85 -8.80
N PRO A 43 -10.21 -32.89 -7.63
CA PRO A 43 -9.53 -32.49 -6.40
C PRO A 43 -8.24 -33.31 -6.30
N ALA A 44 -7.10 -32.62 -6.22
CA ALA A 44 -5.82 -33.28 -6.04
C ALA A 44 -5.96 -34.22 -4.83
N ALA A 45 -5.59 -35.47 -4.99
CA ALA A 45 -5.58 -36.42 -3.88
C ALA A 45 -4.73 -35.78 -2.77
N LEU A 46 -5.33 -35.58 -1.59
CA LEU A 46 -4.56 -35.07 -0.43
C LEU A 46 -3.40 -36.02 -0.19
N PRO A 47 -2.16 -35.49 0.02
CA PRO A 47 -1.02 -36.33 0.33
C PRO A 47 -1.33 -37.20 1.54
N ARG A 48 -0.86 -38.44 1.52
CA ARG A 48 -1.00 -39.35 2.65
C ARG A 48 -0.26 -38.74 3.84
N PRO A 49 -0.78 -38.87 5.09
CA PRO A 49 -0.17 -38.30 6.29
C PRO A 49 1.29 -38.73 6.53
N ASP A 50 1.70 -39.85 5.99
CA ASP A 50 3.00 -40.47 6.21
C ASP A 50 4.04 -40.13 5.10
N GLU A 51 3.65 -39.38 4.08
CA GLU A 51 4.58 -38.88 3.05
C GLU A 51 5.00 -37.46 3.41
N PRO A 52 6.30 -37.14 3.44
CA PRO A 52 6.75 -35.77 3.68
C PRO A 52 6.20 -34.86 2.59
N VAL A 53 5.39 -33.89 2.98
CA VAL A 53 4.77 -32.89 2.08
C VAL A 53 5.81 -31.97 1.46
N MET A 54 6.99 -31.90 2.06
CA MET A 54 8.18 -31.19 1.57
C MET A 54 9.42 -32.03 1.86
N VAL A 55 10.21 -32.27 0.83
CA VAL A 55 11.61 -32.72 1.01
C VAL A 55 12.40 -31.47 1.36
N GLU A 56 13.08 -31.43 2.50
CA GLU A 56 14.09 -30.40 2.77
C GLU A 56 15.06 -30.38 1.58
N ALA A 57 15.09 -29.27 0.85
CA ALA A 57 16.08 -29.06 -0.18
C ALA A 57 17.44 -28.97 0.55
N SER A 58 18.30 -29.95 0.32
CA SER A 58 19.67 -29.85 0.80
C SER A 58 20.31 -28.64 0.12
N PRO A 59 20.93 -27.72 0.88
CA PRO A 59 21.60 -26.58 0.26
C PRO A 59 22.61 -27.07 -0.77
N PRO A 60 22.71 -26.45 -1.94
CA PRO A 60 23.66 -26.86 -2.95
C PRO A 60 25.08 -26.76 -2.40
N ALA A 61 25.80 -27.88 -2.40
CA ALA A 61 27.15 -28.00 -1.84
C ALA A 61 28.24 -27.30 -2.69
N THR A 62 27.87 -26.63 -3.76
CA THR A 62 28.78 -25.99 -4.71
C THR A 62 28.94 -24.50 -4.42
N PRO A 63 30.17 -23.94 -4.49
CA PRO A 63 30.39 -22.50 -4.46
C PRO A 63 29.56 -21.82 -5.57
N VAL A 64 28.88 -20.72 -5.24
CA VAL A 64 28.03 -19.97 -6.16
C VAL A 64 28.93 -19.23 -7.17
N ASP A 65 28.70 -19.41 -8.47
CA ASP A 65 29.39 -18.62 -9.49
C ASP A 65 28.75 -17.22 -9.63
N LEU A 66 29.43 -16.23 -9.09
CA LEU A 66 28.99 -14.83 -9.10
C LEU A 66 29.43 -14.03 -10.34
N THR A 67 29.93 -14.68 -11.40
CA THR A 67 30.48 -13.99 -12.58
C THR A 67 29.44 -13.06 -13.22
N GLU A 68 28.23 -13.54 -13.48
CA GLU A 68 27.17 -12.72 -14.09
C GLU A 68 26.66 -11.63 -13.12
N VAL A 69 26.54 -11.89 -11.82
CA VAL A 69 26.20 -10.88 -10.81
C VAL A 69 27.23 -9.77 -10.78
N LYS A 70 28.54 -10.13 -10.73
CA LYS A 70 29.65 -9.14 -10.75
C LYS A 70 29.69 -8.33 -12.03
N LYS A 71 29.33 -8.93 -13.17
CA LYS A 71 29.22 -8.25 -14.45
C LYS A 71 28.05 -7.26 -14.46
N ALA A 72 26.86 -7.69 -14.06
CA ALA A 72 25.68 -6.84 -13.97
C ALA A 72 25.85 -5.68 -12.98
N ALA A 73 26.49 -5.92 -11.84
CA ALA A 73 26.80 -4.87 -10.85
C ALA A 73 27.79 -3.79 -11.34
N LYS A 74 28.50 -4.02 -12.45
CA LYS A 74 29.38 -3.03 -13.10
C LYS A 74 28.70 -2.23 -14.21
N ASP A 75 27.39 -2.45 -14.43
CA ASP A 75 26.62 -1.67 -15.40
C ASP A 75 26.69 -0.17 -15.03
N ARG A 76 27.16 0.66 -15.98
CA ARG A 76 27.31 2.12 -15.74
C ARG A 76 25.99 2.82 -15.49
N GLN A 77 24.89 2.24 -15.92
CA GLN A 77 23.53 2.76 -15.68
C GLN A 77 23.13 2.71 -14.21
N LEU A 78 23.82 1.93 -13.37
CA LEU A 78 23.60 1.89 -11.92
C LEU A 78 24.16 3.09 -11.16
N GLY A 79 25.03 3.89 -11.78
CA GLY A 79 25.68 5.02 -11.10
C GLY A 79 26.46 4.58 -9.85
N ARG A 80 26.13 5.17 -8.70
CA ARG A 80 26.68 4.77 -7.40
C ARG A 80 25.85 3.64 -6.84
N LEU A 81 26.38 2.42 -6.83
CA LEU A 81 25.71 1.22 -6.34
C LEU A 81 26.16 0.88 -4.91
N SER A 82 25.19 0.63 -4.03
CA SER A 82 25.31 -0.13 -2.78
C SER A 82 24.50 -1.41 -2.93
N ALA A 83 25.10 -2.59 -2.74
CA ALA A 83 24.48 -3.86 -3.01
C ALA A 83 24.90 -4.94 -2.01
N GLU A 84 23.94 -5.75 -1.57
CA GLU A 84 24.17 -6.94 -0.76
C GLU A 84 23.21 -8.05 -1.17
N ILE A 85 23.71 -9.30 -1.18
CA ILE A 85 22.94 -10.52 -1.43
C ILE A 85 23.27 -11.51 -0.33
N THR A 86 22.27 -12.06 0.34
CA THR A 86 22.40 -12.97 1.45
C THR A 86 21.58 -14.24 1.24
N ASP A 87 22.16 -15.36 1.57
CA ASP A 87 21.47 -16.64 1.61
C ASP A 87 20.51 -16.69 2.82
N LEU A 88 19.22 -16.93 2.56
CA LEU A 88 18.20 -16.93 3.62
C LEU A 88 18.23 -18.17 4.51
N GLU A 89 18.82 -19.27 4.06
CA GLU A 89 18.95 -20.50 4.85
C GLU A 89 20.14 -20.42 5.81
N THR A 90 21.30 -20.01 5.29
CA THR A 90 22.55 -19.97 6.04
C THR A 90 22.82 -18.64 6.76
N GLY A 91 22.26 -17.55 6.25
CA GLY A 91 22.58 -16.18 6.67
C GLY A 91 23.92 -15.67 6.11
N GLU A 92 24.55 -16.41 5.20
CA GLU A 92 25.84 -16.01 4.59
C GLU A 92 25.63 -14.89 3.56
N VAL A 93 26.43 -13.82 3.67
CA VAL A 93 26.52 -12.79 2.64
C VAL A 93 27.34 -13.35 1.48
N ILE A 94 26.69 -13.66 0.37
CA ILE A 94 27.33 -14.25 -0.81
C ILE A 94 27.90 -13.21 -1.79
N TYR A 95 27.37 -11.97 -1.73
CA TYR A 95 27.87 -10.85 -2.53
C TYR A 95 27.68 -9.54 -1.78
N ALA A 96 28.70 -8.68 -1.79
CA ALA A 96 28.69 -7.34 -1.25
C ALA A 96 29.45 -6.37 -2.15
N ASN A 97 28.90 -5.17 -2.32
CA ASN A 97 29.54 -4.06 -3.05
C ASN A 97 29.12 -2.73 -2.41
N ASN A 98 30.02 -2.12 -1.65
CA ASN A 98 29.73 -0.93 -0.85
C ASN A 98 28.45 -1.07 -0.01
N GLU A 99 28.20 -2.23 0.54
CA GLU A 99 26.97 -2.64 1.23
C GLU A 99 26.62 -1.75 2.43
N GLY A 100 27.64 -1.24 3.13
CA GLY A 100 27.49 -0.29 4.24
C GLY A 100 27.38 1.17 3.80
N LYS A 101 27.45 1.49 2.49
CA LYS A 101 27.34 2.88 2.03
C LYS A 101 25.90 3.38 2.08
N HIS A 102 25.68 4.42 2.87
CA HIS A 102 24.36 5.05 3.00
C HIS A 102 24.06 5.90 1.76
N LEU A 103 22.98 5.58 1.09
CA LEU A 103 22.44 6.25 -0.10
C LEU A 103 20.99 6.65 0.14
N VAL A 104 20.42 7.46 -0.77
CA VAL A 104 18.98 7.76 -0.77
C VAL A 104 18.21 6.51 -1.15
N PRO A 105 17.34 5.97 -0.27
CA PRO A 105 16.66 4.72 -0.50
C PRO A 105 15.37 4.85 -1.33
N ALA A 106 14.82 6.05 -1.46
CA ALA A 106 13.47 6.28 -1.97
C ALA A 106 12.46 5.34 -1.28
N SER A 107 11.43 4.88 -1.98
CA SER A 107 10.38 4.02 -1.41
C SER A 107 10.84 2.63 -0.95
N SER A 108 12.12 2.23 -1.11
CA SER A 108 12.63 1.04 -0.43
C SER A 108 12.68 1.19 1.11
N THR A 109 12.61 2.44 1.62
CA THR A 109 12.38 2.76 3.04
C THR A 109 11.17 2.02 3.61
N LYS A 110 10.13 1.76 2.80
CA LYS A 110 8.93 1.04 3.22
C LYS A 110 9.20 -0.40 3.69
N VAL A 111 10.34 -0.99 3.31
CA VAL A 111 10.79 -2.27 3.88
C VAL A 111 11.00 -2.13 5.39
N TYR A 112 11.64 -1.04 5.83
CA TYR A 112 11.85 -0.75 7.25
C TYR A 112 10.52 -0.47 7.97
N THR A 113 9.66 0.33 7.37
CA THR A 113 8.33 0.65 7.93
C THR A 113 7.48 -0.60 8.11
N THR A 114 7.44 -1.47 7.09
CA THR A 114 6.72 -2.77 7.14
C THR A 114 7.31 -3.68 8.22
N ALA A 115 8.64 -3.81 8.25
CA ALA A 115 9.33 -4.64 9.24
C ALA A 115 9.03 -4.18 10.68
N ALA A 116 9.14 -2.88 10.94
CA ALA A 116 8.87 -2.32 12.26
C ALA A 116 7.38 -2.50 12.67
N ALA A 117 6.45 -2.30 11.74
CA ALA A 117 5.03 -2.47 12.03
C ALA A 117 4.67 -3.92 12.37
N LEU A 118 5.19 -4.90 11.62
CA LEU A 118 4.99 -6.32 11.89
C LEU A 118 5.55 -6.73 13.25
N LEU A 119 6.73 -6.21 13.62
CA LEU A 119 7.39 -6.51 14.89
C LEU A 119 6.71 -5.84 16.08
N ALA A 120 6.17 -4.62 15.90
CA ALA A 120 5.58 -3.85 16.99
C ALA A 120 4.12 -4.23 17.28
N LYS A 121 3.34 -4.52 16.24
CA LYS A 121 1.88 -4.67 16.36
C LYS A 121 1.38 -6.06 15.95
N GLY A 122 2.10 -6.74 15.08
CA GLY A 122 1.68 -8.03 14.53
C GLY A 122 0.68 -7.90 13.36
N PRO A 123 0.56 -8.96 12.53
CA PRO A 123 -0.16 -8.88 11.25
C PRO A 123 -1.68 -8.72 11.37
N GLN A 124 -2.28 -9.04 12.51
CA GLN A 124 -3.74 -9.02 12.71
C GLN A 124 -4.26 -7.73 13.37
N ASP A 125 -3.36 -6.79 13.70
CA ASP A 125 -3.76 -5.52 14.30
C ASP A 125 -4.72 -4.72 13.41
N ARG A 126 -5.68 -4.05 14.04
CA ARG A 126 -6.70 -3.24 13.36
C ARG A 126 -6.88 -1.92 14.07
N LEU A 127 -7.28 -0.90 13.32
CA LEU A 127 -7.60 0.43 13.82
C LEU A 127 -9.10 0.63 13.82
N ALA A 128 -9.62 1.28 14.85
CA ALA A 128 -11.01 1.64 14.93
C ALA A 128 -11.26 3.06 14.39
N THR A 129 -12.40 3.23 13.75
CA THR A 129 -13.02 4.53 13.48
C THR A 129 -14.40 4.53 14.11
N SER A 130 -14.63 5.43 15.06
CA SER A 130 -15.81 5.45 15.92
C SER A 130 -16.53 6.78 15.86
N VAL A 131 -17.85 6.77 16.10
CA VAL A 131 -18.63 7.98 16.35
C VAL A 131 -19.21 7.91 17.76
N VAL A 132 -18.96 8.93 18.56
CA VAL A 132 -19.49 9.07 19.92
C VAL A 132 -20.37 10.31 20.06
N LYS A 133 -21.15 10.41 21.13
CA LYS A 133 -21.87 11.65 21.48
C LYS A 133 -20.90 12.65 22.08
N GLY A 134 -20.96 13.89 21.60
CA GLY A 134 -20.35 15.06 22.22
C GLY A 134 -21.35 15.85 23.04
N GLU A 135 -21.22 17.17 23.01
CA GLU A 135 -22.17 18.10 23.60
C GLU A 135 -23.58 17.94 22.97
N PRO A 136 -24.65 18.46 23.60
CA PRO A 136 -26.00 18.38 23.06
C PRO A 136 -26.09 18.85 21.58
N GLY A 137 -26.41 17.95 20.68
CA GLY A 137 -26.48 18.21 19.24
C GLY A 137 -25.14 18.06 18.50
N GLU A 138 -24.12 17.50 19.15
CA GLU A 138 -22.82 17.20 18.57
C GLU A 138 -22.56 15.70 18.46
N LEU A 139 -21.91 15.31 17.36
CA LEU A 139 -21.26 14.02 17.18
C LEU A 139 -19.75 14.22 17.07
N ILE A 140 -18.98 13.34 17.68
CA ILE A 140 -17.52 13.32 17.56
C ILE A 140 -17.12 12.08 16.79
N LEU A 141 -16.40 12.28 15.68
CA LEU A 141 -15.78 11.23 14.89
C LEU A 141 -14.34 11.05 15.38
N VAL A 142 -14.05 9.90 15.95
CA VAL A 142 -12.73 9.56 16.50
C VAL A 142 -12.05 8.55 15.58
N GLY A 143 -10.85 8.90 15.07
CA GLY A 143 -10.03 8.02 14.21
C GLY A 143 -8.75 7.61 14.93
N GLU A 144 -8.49 6.31 15.02
CA GLU A 144 -7.23 5.77 15.55
C GLU A 144 -6.08 5.79 14.53
N GLY A 145 -6.28 6.43 13.38
CA GLY A 145 -5.26 6.57 12.35
C GLY A 145 -5.56 5.82 11.06
N ASP A 146 -6.75 5.24 10.90
CA ASP A 146 -7.11 4.59 9.64
C ASP A 146 -7.35 5.63 8.54
N ILE A 147 -6.52 5.55 7.50
CA ILE A 147 -6.62 6.39 6.30
C ILE A 147 -7.15 5.62 5.09
N THR A 148 -7.55 4.36 5.29
CA THR A 148 -7.96 3.46 4.21
C THR A 148 -9.47 3.40 4.00
N LEU A 149 -10.27 4.10 4.83
CA LEU A 149 -11.72 4.09 4.72
C LEU A 149 -12.19 4.29 3.28
N SER A 150 -13.24 3.57 2.90
CA SER A 150 -13.92 3.79 1.61
C SER A 150 -15.22 4.58 1.79
N ARG A 151 -15.73 5.17 0.70
CA ARG A 151 -17.03 5.85 0.75
C ARG A 151 -18.19 4.85 0.97
N LYS A 152 -18.15 3.72 0.24
CA LYS A 152 -19.12 2.62 0.29
C LYS A 152 -18.37 1.29 0.24
N PRO A 153 -18.98 0.18 0.66
CA PRO A 153 -18.36 -1.13 0.52
C PRO A 153 -17.85 -1.36 -0.90
N ASP A 154 -16.66 -1.91 -1.03
CA ASP A 154 -16.00 -2.28 -2.28
C ASP A 154 -15.82 -1.13 -3.31
N SER A 155 -15.91 0.14 -2.86
CA SER A 155 -15.78 1.32 -3.74
C SER A 155 -14.46 2.06 -3.59
N GLY A 156 -13.62 1.69 -2.63
CA GLY A 156 -12.37 2.36 -2.29
C GLY A 156 -11.17 1.83 -3.08
N PHE A 157 -10.02 2.44 -2.81
CA PHE A 157 -8.73 2.04 -3.38
C PHE A 157 -8.13 0.83 -2.65
N PHE A 158 -8.29 0.78 -1.33
CA PHE A 158 -7.64 -0.20 -0.47
C PHE A 158 -8.47 -1.47 -0.31
N THR A 159 -7.77 -2.59 -0.16
CA THR A 159 -8.36 -3.91 0.01
C THR A 159 -9.07 -4.03 1.36
N ASP A 160 -10.29 -4.58 1.36
CA ASP A 160 -11.11 -4.82 2.56
C ASP A 160 -11.28 -3.56 3.45
N ALA A 161 -11.30 -2.38 2.83
CA ALA A 161 -11.46 -1.10 3.50
C ALA A 161 -12.86 -0.98 4.13
N PRO A 162 -12.97 -0.53 5.41
CA PRO A 162 -14.27 -0.29 6.01
C PRO A 162 -14.95 0.94 5.37
N ALA A 163 -16.28 0.92 5.27
CA ALA A 163 -17.02 1.97 4.60
C ALA A 163 -17.61 3.01 5.57
N ILE A 164 -17.50 4.29 5.22
CA ILE A 164 -18.15 5.39 5.94
C ILE A 164 -19.67 5.22 5.96
N SER A 165 -20.26 4.72 4.86
CA SER A 165 -21.69 4.46 4.80
C SER A 165 -22.16 3.43 5.84
N GLU A 166 -21.34 2.42 6.15
CA GLU A 166 -21.65 1.43 7.19
C GLU A 166 -21.59 2.06 8.59
N LEU A 167 -20.59 2.91 8.83
CA LEU A 167 -20.50 3.68 10.07
C LEU A 167 -21.72 4.61 10.24
N ALA A 168 -22.10 5.34 9.18
CA ALA A 168 -23.27 6.20 9.18
C ALA A 168 -24.58 5.43 9.47
N ASP A 169 -24.72 4.22 8.91
CA ASP A 169 -25.87 3.37 9.16
C ASP A 169 -25.95 2.87 10.62
N GLN A 170 -24.81 2.56 11.23
CA GLN A 170 -24.75 2.22 12.66
C GLN A 170 -25.21 3.40 13.52
N VAL A 171 -24.64 4.59 13.28
CA VAL A 171 -25.01 5.82 14.02
C VAL A 171 -26.49 6.15 13.87
N ARG A 172 -27.05 6.03 12.65
CA ARG A 172 -28.48 6.25 12.40
C ARG A 172 -29.38 5.27 13.15
N ARG A 173 -28.97 4.02 13.29
CA ARG A 173 -29.70 3.00 14.06
C ARG A 173 -29.62 3.25 15.57
N ALA A 174 -28.49 3.74 16.05
CA ALA A 174 -28.26 4.01 17.47
C ALA A 174 -28.97 5.29 17.96
N LEU A 175 -29.25 6.25 17.07
CA LEU A 175 -29.89 7.52 17.42
C LEU A 175 -31.40 7.47 17.14
N PRO A 176 -32.24 7.86 18.13
CA PRO A 176 -33.66 8.12 17.86
C PRO A 176 -33.81 9.21 16.77
N PRO A 177 -34.83 9.13 15.90
CA PRO A 177 -35.04 10.11 14.81
C PRO A 177 -35.10 11.56 15.30
N GLU A 178 -35.63 11.78 16.50
CA GLU A 178 -35.72 13.13 17.08
C GLU A 178 -34.35 13.65 17.58
N GLU A 179 -33.44 12.78 18.00
CA GLU A 179 -32.06 13.17 18.32
C GLU A 179 -31.28 13.47 17.04
N LEU A 180 -31.40 12.64 16.01
CA LEU A 180 -30.77 12.87 14.70
C LEU A 180 -31.15 14.24 14.12
N LYS A 181 -32.42 14.65 14.27
CA LYS A 181 -32.87 15.99 13.84
C LYS A 181 -32.21 17.14 14.62
N LYS A 182 -31.74 16.90 15.83
CA LYS A 182 -31.10 17.94 16.66
C LYS A 182 -29.59 18.09 16.37
N ILE A 183 -28.98 17.16 15.61
CA ILE A 183 -27.57 17.25 15.29
C ILE A 183 -27.29 18.51 14.47
N THR A 184 -26.41 19.38 14.99
CA THR A 184 -25.98 20.65 14.38
C THR A 184 -24.48 20.76 14.25
N LYS A 185 -23.71 19.78 14.78
CA LYS A 185 -22.25 19.78 14.73
C LYS A 185 -21.71 18.34 14.57
N ILE A 186 -20.69 18.18 13.74
CA ILE A 186 -19.84 17.01 13.70
C ILE A 186 -18.41 17.48 13.85
N THR A 187 -17.71 17.01 14.87
CA THR A 187 -16.30 17.29 15.12
C THR A 187 -15.47 16.05 14.85
N VAL A 188 -14.42 16.18 14.05
CA VAL A 188 -13.40 15.13 13.91
C VAL A 188 -12.35 15.36 14.98
N ASP A 189 -12.10 14.34 15.81
CA ASP A 189 -10.95 14.30 16.70
C ASP A 189 -9.71 13.88 15.91
N ASN A 190 -8.84 14.83 15.63
CA ASN A 190 -7.60 14.64 14.87
C ASN A 190 -6.37 14.55 15.79
N SER A 191 -6.56 14.46 17.10
CA SER A 191 -5.50 14.58 18.12
C SER A 191 -4.47 13.44 18.11
N MET A 192 -4.79 12.31 17.48
CA MET A 192 -3.83 11.20 17.29
C MET A 192 -2.65 11.56 16.37
N ARG A 193 -2.73 12.67 15.64
CA ARG A 193 -1.72 13.14 14.70
C ARG A 193 -1.11 14.48 15.14
N GLU A 194 0.04 14.77 14.58
CA GLU A 194 0.70 16.07 14.73
C GLU A 194 -0.15 17.18 14.10
N LYS A 195 -0.20 18.33 14.74
CA LYS A 195 -0.92 19.51 14.26
C LYS A 195 -0.48 19.97 12.85
N SER A 196 0.82 19.84 12.51
CA SER A 196 1.34 20.04 11.16
C SER A 196 1.53 18.69 10.49
N THR A 197 0.61 18.32 9.61
CA THR A 197 0.49 16.99 9.03
C THR A 197 1.16 16.85 7.65
N PHE A 198 1.92 17.87 7.20
CA PHE A 198 2.67 17.87 5.94
C PHE A 198 4.17 18.01 6.19
N HIS A 199 4.98 17.13 5.62
CA HIS A 199 6.42 17.14 5.89
C HIS A 199 7.11 18.31 5.20
N LYS A 200 8.03 18.99 5.92
CA LYS A 200 8.72 20.20 5.46
C LYS A 200 9.61 20.01 4.22
N SER A 201 10.06 18.79 3.95
CA SER A 201 10.89 18.47 2.76
C SER A 201 10.06 18.04 1.55
N TRP A 202 8.73 17.93 1.68
CA TRP A 202 7.88 17.58 0.56
C TRP A 202 7.44 18.85 -0.19
N ASP A 203 7.29 18.75 -1.50
CA ASP A 203 6.72 19.84 -2.29
C ASP A 203 5.19 19.76 -2.31
N LEU A 204 4.52 20.90 -2.16
CA LEU A 204 3.05 20.98 -2.22
C LEU A 204 2.48 20.55 -3.58
N VAL A 205 3.26 20.61 -4.65
CA VAL A 205 2.86 20.11 -5.97
C VAL A 205 2.52 18.61 -5.93
N GLU A 206 3.13 17.85 -5.02
CA GLU A 206 2.95 16.42 -4.85
C GLU A 206 1.52 16.03 -4.43
N ILE A 207 0.76 16.98 -3.86
CA ILE A 207 -0.68 16.81 -3.59
C ILE A 207 -1.45 16.64 -4.89
N GLY A 208 -1.19 17.53 -5.86
CA GLY A 208 -1.80 17.46 -7.20
C GLY A 208 -1.34 16.26 -8.01
N MET A 209 -0.11 15.81 -7.81
CA MET A 209 0.47 14.61 -8.44
C MET A 209 0.01 13.30 -7.77
N GLY A 210 -0.67 13.37 -6.63
CA GLY A 210 -1.24 12.22 -5.95
C GLY A 210 -0.26 11.44 -5.07
N ASN A 211 0.95 11.92 -4.86
CA ASN A 211 1.97 11.23 -4.09
C ASN A 211 1.78 11.36 -2.58
N VAL A 212 1.42 12.54 -2.11
CA VAL A 212 1.22 12.85 -0.68
C VAL A 212 0.11 13.89 -0.49
N THR A 213 -0.37 14.04 0.73
CA THR A 213 -1.22 15.14 1.19
C THR A 213 -1.05 15.36 2.69
N PHE A 214 -1.92 16.17 3.29
CA PHE A 214 -2.02 16.28 4.74
C PHE A 214 -2.45 14.93 5.34
N LEU A 215 -1.78 14.50 6.40
CA LEU A 215 -2.08 13.24 7.06
C LEU A 215 -2.90 13.49 8.31
N ASP A 216 -4.17 13.15 8.24
CA ASP A 216 -5.12 13.24 9.35
C ASP A 216 -5.32 11.88 10.04
N SER A 217 -5.93 11.85 11.23
CA SER A 217 -6.19 10.63 12.00
C SER A 217 -7.26 9.72 11.38
N VAL A 218 -8.01 10.25 10.43
CA VAL A 218 -9.04 9.52 9.68
C VAL A 218 -9.12 10.09 8.26
N MET A 219 -9.12 9.23 7.24
CA MET A 219 -9.19 9.66 5.84
C MET A 219 -9.95 8.62 5.00
N ILE A 220 -10.61 9.08 3.94
CA ILE A 220 -11.15 8.22 2.89
C ILE A 220 -10.09 8.07 1.80
N ASP A 221 -9.76 6.83 1.43
CA ASP A 221 -8.84 6.46 0.36
C ASP A 221 -7.51 7.23 0.40
N ALA A 222 -6.98 7.48 1.61
CA ALA A 222 -5.80 8.32 1.84
C ALA A 222 -5.90 9.71 1.17
N GLY A 223 -7.11 10.26 1.10
CA GLY A 223 -7.40 11.56 0.51
C GLY A 223 -7.53 11.60 -1.00
N ARG A 224 -7.58 10.47 -1.71
CA ARG A 224 -7.79 10.40 -3.17
C ARG A 224 -9.12 11.04 -3.58
N ILE A 225 -9.08 11.88 -4.62
CA ILE A 225 -10.28 12.47 -5.22
C ILE A 225 -10.99 11.44 -6.13
N ILE A 226 -10.21 10.61 -6.83
CA ILE A 226 -10.69 9.50 -7.65
C ILE A 226 -10.19 8.20 -7.01
N PRO A 227 -11.03 7.50 -6.22
CA PRO A 227 -10.60 6.34 -5.43
C PRO A 227 -9.98 5.20 -6.25
N THR A 228 -10.38 5.05 -7.51
CA THR A 228 -9.90 3.97 -8.39
C THR A 228 -8.53 4.23 -9.03
N GLU A 229 -7.96 5.43 -8.84
CA GLU A 229 -6.69 5.83 -9.45
C GLU A 229 -5.57 5.87 -8.42
N ASN A 230 -4.46 5.16 -8.70
CA ASN A 230 -3.32 5.12 -7.80
C ASN A 230 -2.73 6.53 -7.56
N TYR A 231 -2.50 7.29 -8.62
CA TYR A 231 -1.96 8.65 -8.59
C TYR A 231 -3.04 9.72 -8.74
N SER A 232 -4.20 9.50 -8.14
CA SER A 232 -5.24 10.52 -8.04
C SER A 232 -4.74 11.72 -7.26
N ALA A 233 -4.99 12.93 -7.74
CA ALA A 233 -4.84 14.13 -6.92
C ALA A 233 -5.52 13.92 -5.56
N ARG A 234 -4.99 14.54 -4.51
CA ARG A 234 -5.49 14.32 -3.14
C ARG A 234 -6.15 15.56 -2.58
N SER A 235 -7.07 15.35 -1.67
CA SER A 235 -7.74 16.42 -0.93
C SER A 235 -6.76 17.16 -0.02
N ASN A 236 -6.98 18.47 0.16
CA ASN A 236 -6.27 19.29 1.14
C ASN A 236 -6.94 19.31 2.53
N THR A 237 -8.10 18.64 2.67
CA THR A 237 -8.89 18.63 3.92
C THR A 237 -9.45 17.24 4.23
N PRO A 238 -8.60 16.20 4.30
CA PRO A 238 -9.06 14.81 4.34
C PRO A 238 -10.00 14.50 5.51
N ALA A 239 -9.69 14.93 6.73
CA ALA A 239 -10.55 14.71 7.90
C ALA A 239 -11.93 15.35 7.75
N ARG A 240 -11.96 16.57 7.19
CA ARG A 240 -13.22 17.26 6.92
C ARG A 240 -14.08 16.54 5.88
N ASP A 241 -13.44 15.92 4.88
CA ASP A 241 -14.13 15.16 3.83
C ASP A 241 -14.79 13.92 4.43
N VAL A 242 -14.17 13.28 5.43
CA VAL A 242 -14.78 12.17 6.17
C VAL A 242 -16.02 12.63 6.94
N ALA A 243 -15.94 13.76 7.65
CA ALA A 243 -17.09 14.33 8.36
C ALA A 243 -18.23 14.69 7.41
N GLN A 244 -17.91 15.24 6.24
CA GLN A 244 -18.89 15.54 5.21
C GLN A 244 -19.55 14.25 4.69
N ALA A 245 -18.76 13.23 4.38
CA ALA A 245 -19.24 11.95 3.92
C ALA A 245 -20.19 11.29 4.93
N LEU A 246 -19.79 11.28 6.21
CA LEU A 246 -20.61 10.78 7.32
C LEU A 246 -21.95 11.54 7.39
N ALA A 247 -21.92 12.87 7.37
CA ALA A 247 -23.12 13.71 7.42
C ALA A 247 -24.08 13.43 6.27
N GLU A 248 -23.56 13.31 5.05
CA GLU A 248 -24.37 13.01 3.86
C GLU A 248 -25.05 11.64 3.97
N ASP A 249 -24.31 10.59 4.38
CA ASP A 249 -24.83 9.23 4.51
C ASP A 249 -25.78 9.08 5.72
N MET A 250 -25.62 9.93 6.75
CA MET A 250 -26.60 10.04 7.83
C MET A 250 -27.89 10.76 7.41
N GLY A 251 -27.98 11.32 6.19
CA GLY A 251 -29.15 12.08 5.73
C GLY A 251 -29.15 13.53 6.19
N LEU A 252 -28.02 14.07 6.66
CA LEU A 252 -27.87 15.44 7.12
C LEU A 252 -27.38 16.40 6.02
N GLY A 253 -27.28 15.95 4.76
CA GLY A 253 -26.74 16.73 3.63
C GLY A 253 -27.46 18.07 3.39
N GLU A 254 -28.79 18.15 3.59
CA GLU A 254 -29.53 19.42 3.47
C GLU A 254 -29.15 20.42 4.57
N LYS A 255 -28.80 19.94 5.77
CA LYS A 255 -28.30 20.84 6.83
C LYS A 255 -26.90 21.38 6.50
N LEU A 256 -26.05 20.60 5.83
CA LEU A 256 -24.77 21.09 5.31
C LEU A 256 -24.98 22.20 4.31
N LYS A 257 -25.81 21.98 3.26
CA LYS A 257 -26.11 22.97 2.23
C LYS A 257 -26.68 24.27 2.80
N THR A 258 -27.55 24.17 3.81
CA THR A 258 -28.19 25.32 4.47
C THR A 258 -27.35 25.91 5.61
N LYS A 259 -26.11 25.43 5.82
CA LYS A 259 -25.21 25.86 6.89
C LYS A 259 -25.79 25.68 8.32
N LYS A 260 -26.74 24.76 8.50
CA LYS A 260 -27.32 24.38 9.78
C LYS A 260 -26.57 23.23 10.47
N LEU A 261 -25.60 22.64 9.79
CA LEU A 261 -24.66 21.66 10.32
C LEU A 261 -23.24 22.21 10.16
N LYS A 262 -22.50 22.29 11.25
CA LYS A 262 -21.10 22.70 11.31
C LYS A 262 -20.22 21.46 11.28
N LEU A 263 -19.17 21.46 10.44
CA LEU A 263 -18.12 20.46 10.44
C LEU A 263 -16.86 21.10 11.00
N GLU A 264 -16.28 20.52 12.05
CA GLU A 264 -15.04 20.94 12.67
C GLU A 264 -14.01 19.82 12.65
N VAL A 265 -12.72 20.18 12.63
CA VAL A 265 -11.59 19.29 12.88
C VAL A 265 -10.84 19.87 14.05
N SER A 266 -10.61 19.08 15.10
CA SER A 266 -9.88 19.47 16.30
C SER A 266 -8.56 18.72 16.37
N ASP A 267 -7.46 19.46 16.48
CA ASP A 267 -6.14 18.89 16.74
C ASP A 267 -5.92 18.64 18.25
N ASP A 268 -6.81 19.15 19.09
CA ASP A 268 -6.84 18.85 20.51
C ASP A 268 -7.86 17.74 20.80
N PRO A 269 -7.63 16.86 21.78
CA PRO A 269 -8.57 15.80 22.14
C PRO A 269 -9.95 16.35 22.51
N VAL A 270 -11.00 15.86 21.86
CA VAL A 270 -12.39 16.25 22.11
C VAL A 270 -13.28 15.07 22.44
N GLY A 271 -12.79 13.85 22.21
CA GLY A 271 -13.44 12.59 22.52
C GLY A 271 -12.53 11.64 23.30
N PRO A 272 -13.01 10.45 23.67
CA PRO A 272 -12.16 9.39 24.19
C PRO A 272 -11.19 8.92 23.11
N ALA A 273 -9.91 8.76 23.45
CA ALA A 273 -8.88 8.35 22.49
C ALA A 273 -9.18 6.98 21.85
N HIS A 274 -9.76 6.06 22.63
CA HIS A 274 -10.14 4.71 22.23
C HIS A 274 -11.57 4.42 22.72
N PRO A 275 -12.60 4.84 21.97
CA PRO A 275 -13.98 4.58 22.37
C PRO A 275 -14.27 3.08 22.46
N THR A 276 -14.85 2.64 23.56
CA THR A 276 -15.36 1.28 23.68
C THR A 276 -16.60 1.09 22.81
N ALA A 277 -16.96 -0.17 22.53
CA ALA A 277 -18.18 -0.48 21.78
C ALA A 277 -19.47 0.00 22.47
N GLU A 278 -19.45 0.19 23.81
CA GLU A 278 -20.59 0.70 24.60
C GLU A 278 -20.70 2.23 24.50
N GLU A 279 -19.57 2.94 24.36
CA GLU A 279 -19.53 4.39 24.21
C GLU A 279 -19.84 4.84 22.78
N ALA A 280 -19.53 3.99 21.80
CA ALA A 280 -19.70 4.30 20.40
C ALA A 280 -21.16 4.12 19.92
N LEU A 281 -21.67 5.13 19.20
CA LEU A 281 -22.90 5.03 18.41
C LEU A 281 -22.73 4.15 17.18
N GLY A 282 -21.50 4.01 16.71
CA GLY A 282 -21.08 3.14 15.64
C GLY A 282 -19.56 3.06 15.58
N GLN A 283 -19.06 1.94 15.10
CA GLN A 283 -17.63 1.67 14.94
C GLN A 283 -17.39 0.78 13.73
N VAL A 284 -16.36 1.06 12.98
CA VAL A 284 -15.82 0.21 11.92
C VAL A 284 -14.34 -0.03 12.16
N LEU A 285 -13.83 -1.18 11.71
CA LEU A 285 -12.44 -1.57 11.89
C LEU A 285 -11.72 -1.62 10.54
N SER A 286 -10.50 -1.12 10.48
CA SER A 286 -9.64 -1.24 9.30
C SER A 286 -9.46 -2.70 8.87
N ALA A 287 -8.98 -2.93 7.65
CA ALA A 287 -8.41 -4.22 7.29
C ALA A 287 -7.27 -4.60 8.27
N PRO A 288 -6.93 -5.89 8.42
CA PRO A 288 -5.76 -6.32 9.19
C PRO A 288 -4.50 -5.58 8.73
N LEU A 289 -3.55 -5.38 9.64
CA LEU A 289 -2.28 -4.70 9.31
C LEU A 289 -1.59 -5.38 8.12
N SER A 290 -1.59 -6.71 8.04
CA SER A 290 -1.01 -7.44 6.90
C SER A 290 -1.63 -7.03 5.55
N THR A 291 -2.96 -6.87 5.47
CA THR A 291 -3.63 -6.39 4.26
C THR A 291 -3.22 -4.96 3.92
N ARG A 292 -3.20 -4.06 4.91
CA ARG A 292 -2.78 -2.67 4.74
C ARG A 292 -1.30 -2.56 4.31
N LEU A 293 -0.42 -3.38 4.88
CA LEU A 293 0.99 -3.46 4.48
C LEU A 293 1.16 -3.99 3.06
N ARG A 294 0.38 -5.00 2.69
CA ARG A 294 0.37 -5.53 1.32
C ARG A 294 0.00 -4.44 0.30
N ASP A 295 -1.07 -3.68 0.55
CA ASP A 295 -1.49 -2.57 -0.31
C ASP A 295 -0.40 -1.47 -0.38
N MET A 296 0.18 -1.11 0.78
CA MET A 296 1.28 -0.15 0.85
C MET A 296 2.48 -0.57 0.00
N MET A 297 2.85 -1.84 0.02
CA MET A 297 4.00 -2.37 -0.71
C MET A 297 3.72 -2.50 -2.21
N LEU A 298 2.51 -2.98 -2.59
CA LEU A 298 2.10 -3.14 -3.98
C LEU A 298 2.01 -1.80 -4.72
N HIS A 299 1.34 -0.82 -4.10
CA HIS A 299 1.08 0.48 -4.70
C HIS A 299 2.17 1.51 -4.38
N SER A 300 3.09 1.16 -3.48
CA SER A 300 4.09 2.09 -2.96
C SER A 300 3.46 3.34 -2.31
N ASP A 301 2.29 3.18 -1.66
CA ASP A 301 1.53 4.31 -1.13
C ASP A 301 2.30 5.03 -0.01
N ASN A 302 2.58 6.32 -0.23
CA ASN A 302 3.36 7.12 0.71
C ASN A 302 2.53 7.49 1.95
N MET A 303 1.25 7.81 1.76
CA MET A 303 0.38 8.20 2.88
C MET A 303 0.18 7.04 3.85
N LEU A 304 -0.04 5.82 3.32
CA LEU A 304 -0.19 4.64 4.15
C LEU A 304 1.12 4.29 4.89
N ALA A 305 2.27 4.51 4.25
CA ALA A 305 3.56 4.31 4.92
C ALA A 305 3.74 5.30 6.09
N GLU A 306 3.37 6.56 5.91
CA GLU A 306 3.42 7.56 6.98
C GLU A 306 2.41 7.28 8.11
N ALA A 307 1.21 6.80 7.77
CA ALA A 307 0.23 6.39 8.76
C ALA A 307 0.75 5.22 9.61
N VAL A 308 1.26 4.16 8.96
CA VAL A 308 1.84 2.99 9.61
C VAL A 308 3.05 3.37 10.48
N GLY A 309 3.91 4.27 10.01
CA GLY A 309 5.04 4.77 10.82
C GLY A 309 4.57 5.44 12.12
N ARG A 310 3.46 6.18 12.08
CA ARG A 310 2.87 6.79 13.29
C ARG A 310 2.21 5.77 14.20
N GLU A 311 1.58 4.72 13.65
CA GLU A 311 1.08 3.60 14.43
C GLU A 311 2.23 2.93 15.21
N VAL A 312 3.39 2.74 14.57
CA VAL A 312 4.59 2.22 15.22
C VAL A 312 5.05 3.17 16.33
N ALA A 313 5.11 4.49 16.09
CA ALA A 313 5.48 5.47 17.12
C ALA A 313 4.59 5.37 18.36
N ILE A 314 3.28 5.41 18.16
CA ILE A 314 2.28 5.35 19.24
C ILE A 314 2.42 4.04 20.04
N SER A 315 2.68 2.91 19.37
CA SER A 315 2.91 1.62 20.05
C SER A 315 4.19 1.58 20.89
N GLN A 316 5.07 2.58 20.73
CA GLN A 316 6.30 2.76 21.49
C GLN A 316 6.24 3.94 22.47
N ASP A 317 5.03 4.42 22.79
CA ASP A 317 4.77 5.60 23.63
C ASP A 317 5.45 6.89 23.10
N LEU A 318 5.65 6.97 21.77
CA LEU A 318 6.17 8.15 21.09
C LEU A 318 5.03 8.95 20.44
N PRO A 319 5.20 10.27 20.28
CA PRO A 319 4.20 11.09 19.62
C PRO A 319 3.92 10.66 18.16
N GLY A 320 2.68 10.78 17.71
CA GLY A 320 2.25 10.51 16.33
C GLY A 320 2.72 11.57 15.31
N THR A 321 4.01 11.95 15.36
CA THR A 321 4.68 12.95 14.53
C THR A 321 5.60 12.30 13.50
N PHE A 322 6.11 13.03 12.51
CA PHE A 322 7.15 12.52 11.59
C PHE A 322 8.38 12.06 12.36
N LYS A 323 8.82 12.86 13.33
CA LYS A 323 9.97 12.51 14.17
C LYS A 323 9.70 11.26 15.01
N GLY A 324 8.56 11.21 15.69
CA GLY A 324 8.19 10.02 16.47
C GLY A 324 8.10 8.76 15.62
N ALA A 325 7.55 8.86 14.40
CA ALA A 325 7.46 7.75 13.45
C ALA A 325 8.84 7.20 13.06
N THR A 326 9.77 8.08 12.69
CA THR A 326 11.13 7.65 12.30
C THR A 326 11.91 7.09 13.48
N GLU A 327 11.81 7.71 14.67
CA GLU A 327 12.42 7.21 15.91
C GLU A 327 11.83 5.84 16.32
N GLY A 328 10.51 5.71 16.26
CA GLY A 328 9.80 4.46 16.59
C GLY A 328 10.18 3.32 15.66
N VAL A 329 10.22 3.57 14.36
CA VAL A 329 10.64 2.57 13.37
C VAL A 329 12.05 2.10 13.63
N LEU A 330 13.03 3.01 13.78
CA LEU A 330 14.42 2.64 14.04
C LEU A 330 14.59 1.93 15.39
N LYS A 331 13.88 2.38 16.43
CA LYS A 331 13.89 1.73 17.74
C LYS A 331 13.42 0.28 17.68
N VAL A 332 12.25 0.04 17.10
CA VAL A 332 11.66 -1.31 16.99
C VAL A 332 12.57 -2.23 16.21
N LEU A 333 13.14 -1.78 15.10
CA LEU A 333 14.06 -2.56 14.29
C LEU A 333 15.32 -2.95 15.08
N LYS A 334 15.96 -1.98 15.72
CA LYS A 334 17.15 -2.19 16.55
C LYS A 334 16.90 -3.16 17.71
N ASP A 335 15.80 -2.98 18.44
CA ASP A 335 15.41 -3.81 19.58
C ASP A 335 15.14 -5.28 19.16
N ASN A 336 14.84 -5.51 17.89
CA ASN A 336 14.60 -6.82 17.32
C ASN A 336 15.78 -7.41 16.53
N GLY A 337 16.93 -6.75 16.53
CA GLY A 337 18.16 -7.24 15.93
C GLY A 337 18.27 -7.01 14.42
N VAL A 338 17.46 -6.11 13.86
CA VAL A 338 17.65 -5.60 12.48
C VAL A 338 18.69 -4.48 12.54
N ASP A 339 19.64 -4.51 11.61
CA ASP A 339 20.70 -3.49 11.57
C ASP A 339 20.14 -2.12 11.21
N THR A 340 20.44 -1.14 12.05
CA THR A 340 20.06 0.28 11.85
C THR A 340 21.30 1.20 11.94
N GLU A 341 22.51 0.66 11.89
CA GLU A 341 23.73 1.46 12.00
C GLU A 341 23.81 2.47 10.85
N GLY A 342 24.03 3.74 11.17
CA GLY A 342 24.11 4.84 10.21
C GLY A 342 22.80 5.16 9.47
N ALA A 343 21.71 4.47 9.75
CA ALA A 343 20.41 4.77 9.15
C ALA A 343 19.89 6.14 9.63
N VAL A 344 19.45 6.97 8.69
CA VAL A 344 18.82 8.27 8.95
C VAL A 344 17.49 8.30 8.24
N LEU A 345 16.42 8.51 8.99
CA LEU A 345 15.06 8.66 8.45
C LEU A 345 14.51 10.04 8.80
N HIS A 346 13.92 10.69 7.82
CA HIS A 346 13.16 11.94 7.96
C HIS A 346 11.66 11.72 7.78
N ASP A 347 11.31 10.68 7.02
CA ASP A 347 9.96 10.16 6.86
C ASP A 347 10.00 8.62 6.79
N THR A 348 8.84 7.98 6.80
CA THR A 348 8.70 6.51 6.77
C THR A 348 8.27 5.98 5.40
N SER A 349 7.98 6.87 4.47
CA SER A 349 7.61 6.54 3.09
C SER A 349 8.80 6.44 2.13
N GLY A 350 9.88 7.17 2.43
CA GLY A 350 11.02 7.35 1.54
C GLY A 350 10.82 8.46 0.50
N MET A 351 9.85 9.36 0.73
CA MET A 351 9.62 10.53 -0.11
C MET A 351 10.68 11.61 0.12
N SER A 352 11.22 11.70 1.33
CA SER A 352 12.31 12.62 1.66
C SER A 352 13.64 12.17 1.04
N GLU A 353 14.26 13.05 0.28
CA GLU A 353 15.62 12.85 -0.26
C GLU A 353 16.72 12.88 0.82
N ASP A 354 16.39 13.29 2.04
CA ASP A 354 17.29 13.31 3.18
C ASP A 354 17.43 11.95 3.88
N ASN A 355 16.57 10.98 3.58
CA ASN A 355 16.70 9.63 4.09
C ASN A 355 18.01 8.98 3.63
N ARG A 356 18.65 8.23 4.53
CA ARG A 356 19.88 7.48 4.25
C ARG A 356 19.79 6.08 4.79
N LEU A 357 19.88 5.09 3.92
CA LEU A 357 20.00 3.67 4.25
C LEU A 357 21.11 3.05 3.42
N SER A 358 21.70 1.97 3.90
CA SER A 358 22.62 1.12 3.18
C SER A 358 21.92 -0.13 2.62
N ALA A 359 22.54 -0.83 1.68
CA ALA A 359 22.06 -2.13 1.24
C ALA A 359 22.04 -3.12 2.40
N HIS A 360 23.04 -3.09 3.27
CA HIS A 360 23.09 -3.93 4.47
C HIS A 360 21.90 -3.69 5.40
N ASN A 361 21.56 -2.43 5.69
CA ASN A 361 20.39 -2.09 6.49
C ASN A 361 19.11 -2.76 5.95
N LEU A 362 18.80 -2.56 4.66
CA LEU A 362 17.60 -3.12 4.04
C LEU A 362 17.62 -4.65 4.01
N ASN A 363 18.78 -5.22 3.68
CA ASN A 363 18.91 -6.66 3.54
C ASN A 363 18.84 -7.38 4.89
N SER A 364 19.29 -6.76 5.99
CA SER A 364 19.13 -7.29 7.34
C SER A 364 17.67 -7.45 7.76
N ALA A 365 16.80 -6.54 7.32
CA ALA A 365 15.35 -6.65 7.53
C ALA A 365 14.74 -7.81 6.71
N LEU A 366 15.11 -7.90 5.42
CA LEU A 366 14.63 -8.94 4.50
C LEU A 366 15.08 -10.35 4.89
N GLY A 367 16.29 -10.45 5.46
CA GLY A 367 16.88 -11.71 5.93
C GLY A 367 16.44 -12.13 7.33
N SER A 368 15.69 -11.31 8.03
CA SER A 368 15.27 -11.60 9.41
C SER A 368 14.26 -12.75 9.47
N LYS A 369 14.59 -13.81 10.22
CA LYS A 369 13.69 -14.96 10.43
C LYS A 369 12.36 -14.61 11.10
N LYS A 370 12.29 -13.48 11.82
CA LYS A 370 11.06 -12.96 12.43
C LYS A 370 10.12 -12.30 11.43
N LEU A 371 10.59 -12.01 10.21
CA LEU A 371 9.92 -11.18 9.22
C LEU A 371 9.53 -11.92 7.92
N HIS A 372 9.30 -13.24 8.00
CA HIS A 372 8.84 -14.02 6.83
C HIS A 372 7.57 -13.43 6.18
N ALA A 373 6.66 -12.84 6.97
CA ALA A 373 5.45 -12.19 6.46
C ALA A 373 5.77 -11.02 5.52
N LEU A 374 6.83 -10.25 5.79
CA LEU A 374 7.26 -9.15 4.94
C LEU A 374 7.53 -9.59 3.50
N GLN A 375 8.09 -10.78 3.31
CA GLN A 375 8.41 -11.30 1.98
C GLN A 375 7.14 -11.54 1.14
N GLN A 376 6.01 -11.85 1.79
CA GLN A 376 4.71 -12.05 1.12
C GLN A 376 4.08 -10.72 0.68
N ASP A 377 4.44 -9.61 1.34
CA ASP A 377 3.94 -8.28 1.02
C ASP A 377 4.64 -7.64 -0.21
N LEU A 378 5.76 -8.22 -0.66
CA LEU A 378 6.53 -7.70 -1.78
C LEU A 378 5.85 -7.94 -3.14
N PRO A 379 5.81 -6.93 -4.04
CA PRO A 379 5.37 -7.10 -5.43
C PRO A 379 6.14 -8.18 -6.18
N VAL A 380 5.46 -8.91 -7.06
CA VAL A 380 6.04 -9.93 -7.92
C VAL A 380 6.44 -9.35 -9.27
N ALA A 381 7.67 -9.62 -9.70
CA ALA A 381 8.21 -9.20 -10.99
C ALA A 381 7.35 -9.69 -12.17
N GLY A 382 7.00 -8.79 -13.08
CA GLY A 382 6.18 -9.07 -14.26
C GLY A 382 4.70 -9.35 -13.98
N ALA A 383 4.22 -9.28 -12.70
CA ALA A 383 2.87 -9.68 -12.34
C ALA A 383 2.11 -8.64 -11.52
N GLU A 384 2.74 -8.02 -10.51
CA GLU A 384 2.02 -7.22 -9.51
C GLU A 384 2.65 -5.85 -9.26
N GLY A 385 1.80 -4.92 -8.80
CA GLY A 385 2.17 -3.63 -8.25
C GLY A 385 3.12 -2.84 -9.16
N THR A 386 4.14 -2.24 -8.56
CA THR A 386 5.14 -1.43 -9.27
C THR A 386 6.09 -2.25 -10.15
N LEU A 387 6.07 -3.58 -10.04
CA LEU A 387 6.85 -4.49 -10.88
C LEU A 387 6.05 -5.11 -12.04
N ARG A 388 4.74 -4.85 -12.14
CA ARG A 388 3.85 -5.45 -13.16
C ARG A 388 4.36 -5.28 -14.58
N ASN A 389 4.86 -4.10 -14.93
CA ASN A 389 5.31 -3.72 -16.26
C ASN A 389 6.85 -3.71 -16.38
N ARG A 390 7.52 -4.52 -15.55
CA ARG A 390 8.98 -4.73 -15.58
C ARG A 390 9.26 -6.20 -15.91
N TYR A 391 10.52 -6.56 -16.18
CA TYR A 391 10.92 -7.92 -16.55
C TYR A 391 10.22 -8.43 -17.84
N LEU A 392 9.97 -7.52 -18.77
CA LEU A 392 9.27 -7.85 -20.01
C LEU A 392 10.21 -8.54 -21.00
N ALA A 393 9.64 -9.20 -22.01
CA ALA A 393 10.39 -9.83 -23.09
C ALA A 393 11.38 -8.86 -23.75
N GLY A 394 12.63 -9.26 -23.88
CA GLY A 394 13.73 -8.46 -24.44
C GLY A 394 14.39 -7.50 -23.47
N SER A 395 14.01 -7.46 -22.19
CA SER A 395 14.65 -6.63 -21.15
C SER A 395 16.00 -7.18 -20.68
N GLY A 396 16.29 -8.46 -20.96
CA GLY A 396 17.44 -9.19 -20.41
C GLY A 396 17.23 -9.65 -18.95
N ALA A 397 16.01 -9.47 -18.43
CA ALA A 397 15.59 -9.90 -17.09
C ALA A 397 14.31 -10.77 -17.12
N GLU A 398 13.76 -11.05 -18.30
CA GLU A 398 12.48 -11.72 -18.53
C GLU A 398 12.34 -13.09 -17.88
N ASP A 399 13.44 -13.83 -17.74
CA ASP A 399 13.44 -15.16 -17.12
C ASP A 399 13.28 -15.12 -15.58
N ALA A 400 13.47 -13.94 -14.97
CA ALA A 400 13.26 -13.74 -13.54
C ALA A 400 11.83 -13.26 -13.21
N ALA A 401 10.97 -13.04 -14.22
CA ALA A 401 9.55 -12.72 -14.02
C ALA A 401 8.86 -13.87 -13.25
N GLY A 402 8.06 -13.49 -12.25
CA GLY A 402 7.39 -14.44 -11.34
C GLY A 402 8.25 -14.94 -10.17
N TRP A 403 9.58 -14.81 -10.24
CA TRP A 403 10.51 -15.32 -9.22
C TRP A 403 11.03 -14.24 -8.29
N VAL A 404 11.35 -13.07 -8.82
CA VAL A 404 11.77 -11.93 -8.01
C VAL A 404 10.56 -11.30 -7.33
N ARG A 405 10.65 -11.08 -6.02
CA ARG A 405 9.70 -10.32 -5.21
C ARG A 405 10.43 -9.15 -4.59
N ALA A 406 10.06 -7.91 -4.91
CA ALA A 406 10.84 -6.78 -4.42
C ALA A 406 10.04 -5.48 -4.29
N LYS A 407 10.45 -4.67 -3.32
CA LYS A 407 10.04 -3.27 -3.22
C LYS A 407 10.94 -2.41 -4.09
N THR A 408 10.31 -1.58 -4.91
CA THR A 408 10.98 -0.58 -5.74
C THR A 408 11.14 0.74 -5.00
N GLY A 409 12.17 1.51 -5.33
CA GLY A 409 12.31 2.91 -4.96
C GLY A 409 12.68 3.73 -6.18
N THR A 410 12.11 4.93 -6.33
CA THR A 410 12.45 5.86 -7.40
C THR A 410 12.21 7.29 -6.95
N LEU A 411 13.22 8.14 -7.12
CA LEU A 411 13.19 9.61 -7.07
C LEU A 411 14.09 10.14 -8.19
N ASP A 412 14.21 11.44 -8.33
CA ASP A 412 15.13 12.01 -9.29
C ASP A 412 16.57 11.58 -9.00
N GLY A 413 17.23 10.97 -9.99
CA GLY A 413 18.58 10.42 -9.83
C GLY A 413 18.70 9.26 -8.83
N VAL A 414 17.60 8.59 -8.45
CA VAL A 414 17.60 7.50 -7.48
C VAL A 414 16.76 6.33 -7.97
N ASN A 415 17.33 5.13 -7.92
CA ASN A 415 16.60 3.87 -8.05
C ASN A 415 16.99 2.92 -6.92
N ALA A 416 16.05 2.07 -6.52
CA ALA A 416 16.27 1.02 -5.54
C ALA A 416 15.43 -0.23 -5.87
N LEU A 417 15.95 -1.38 -5.50
CA LEU A 417 15.25 -2.65 -5.58
C LEU A 417 15.73 -3.53 -4.42
N ALA A 418 14.82 -3.87 -3.50
CA ALA A 418 15.14 -4.66 -2.32
C ALA A 418 14.09 -5.76 -2.11
N GLY A 419 14.51 -7.01 -1.98
CA GLY A 419 13.57 -8.11 -1.93
C GLY A 419 14.19 -9.49 -1.81
N THR A 420 13.47 -10.48 -2.31
CA THR A 420 13.86 -11.90 -2.28
C THR A 420 13.70 -12.55 -3.65
N VAL A 421 14.41 -13.63 -3.85
CA VAL A 421 14.31 -14.45 -5.05
C VAL A 421 14.64 -15.92 -4.70
N VAL A 422 13.91 -16.84 -5.30
CA VAL A 422 14.33 -18.26 -5.34
C VAL A 422 15.08 -18.45 -6.66
N THR A 423 16.35 -18.81 -6.58
CA THR A 423 17.21 -18.97 -7.76
C THR A 423 16.79 -20.17 -8.62
N LYS A 424 17.33 -20.27 -9.84
CA LYS A 424 17.13 -21.46 -10.70
C LYS A 424 17.59 -22.77 -10.06
N SER A 425 18.57 -22.69 -9.16
CA SER A 425 19.05 -23.85 -8.38
C SER A 425 18.16 -24.17 -7.17
N GLY A 426 17.09 -23.37 -6.91
CA GLY A 426 16.18 -23.54 -5.77
C GLY A 426 16.63 -22.85 -4.48
N ARG A 427 17.71 -22.08 -4.49
CA ARG A 427 18.27 -21.39 -3.32
C ARG A 427 17.51 -20.11 -3.02
N PRO A 428 16.93 -19.93 -1.82
CA PRO A 428 16.27 -18.68 -1.45
C PRO A 428 17.29 -17.61 -1.02
N LEU A 429 17.27 -16.47 -1.68
CA LEU A 429 18.18 -15.35 -1.42
C LEU A 429 17.39 -14.09 -1.10
N SER A 430 17.92 -13.23 -0.23
CA SER A 430 17.53 -11.84 -0.11
C SER A 430 18.55 -10.95 -0.78
N PHE A 431 18.11 -9.79 -1.25
CA PHE A 431 18.99 -8.79 -1.86
C PHE A 431 18.48 -7.38 -1.61
N ALA A 432 19.41 -6.44 -1.54
CA ALA A 432 19.12 -5.02 -1.55
C ALA A 432 20.10 -4.29 -2.47
N PHE A 433 19.57 -3.47 -3.37
CA PHE A 433 20.32 -2.67 -4.34
C PHE A 433 19.85 -1.23 -4.29
N LEU A 434 20.76 -0.32 -3.97
CA LEU A 434 20.57 1.13 -4.01
C LEU A 434 21.45 1.73 -5.10
N SER A 435 20.84 2.39 -6.06
CA SER A 435 21.49 3.01 -7.23
C SER A 435 21.19 4.49 -7.21
N ASN A 436 22.21 5.32 -6.96
CA ASN A 436 22.05 6.76 -6.95
C ASN A 436 22.88 7.40 -8.05
N THR A 437 22.38 8.51 -8.61
CA THR A 437 22.99 9.21 -9.74
C THR A 437 23.22 8.33 -10.97
N PRO A 438 22.25 7.52 -11.42
CA PRO A 438 22.29 6.87 -12.72
C PRO A 438 22.32 7.94 -13.82
N ALA A 439 22.81 7.56 -14.99
CA ALA A 439 22.81 8.46 -16.14
C ALA A 439 21.39 8.84 -16.59
N ASP A 440 20.47 7.88 -16.50
CA ASP A 440 19.02 8.04 -16.70
C ASP A 440 18.28 7.18 -15.68
N VAL A 441 17.15 7.67 -15.17
CA VAL A 441 16.34 6.95 -14.15
C VAL A 441 15.74 5.68 -14.73
N GLY A 442 15.29 5.70 -15.99
CA GLY A 442 14.73 4.53 -16.69
C GLY A 442 15.78 3.45 -16.88
N ASP A 443 16.94 3.81 -17.40
CA ASP A 443 18.07 2.91 -17.61
C ASP A 443 18.55 2.29 -16.29
N GLY A 444 18.57 3.09 -15.21
CA GLY A 444 18.91 2.60 -13.87
C GLY A 444 17.95 1.55 -13.35
N ARG A 445 16.63 1.68 -13.63
CA ARG A 445 15.63 0.64 -13.29
C ARG A 445 15.89 -0.66 -14.02
N GLU A 446 16.10 -0.59 -15.33
CA GLU A 446 16.38 -1.77 -16.14
C GLU A 446 17.69 -2.46 -15.73
N ALA A 447 18.72 -1.68 -15.37
CA ALA A 447 19.97 -2.23 -14.86
C ALA A 447 19.78 -2.98 -13.52
N LEU A 448 18.90 -2.48 -12.63
CA LEU A 448 18.53 -3.19 -11.40
C LEU A 448 17.72 -4.47 -11.69
N ASP A 449 16.86 -4.47 -12.71
CA ASP A 449 16.14 -5.69 -13.15
C ASP A 449 17.12 -6.73 -13.65
N ARG A 450 18.09 -6.34 -14.51
CA ARG A 450 19.14 -7.26 -15.00
C ARG A 450 20.03 -7.77 -13.87
N LEU A 451 20.33 -6.93 -12.86
CA LEU A 451 21.13 -7.36 -11.70
C LEU A 451 20.37 -8.41 -10.88
N SER A 452 19.08 -8.17 -10.57
CA SER A 452 18.27 -9.15 -9.83
C SER A 452 18.01 -10.44 -10.65
N ALA A 453 17.89 -10.33 -11.97
CA ALA A 453 17.83 -11.51 -12.85
C ALA A 453 19.13 -12.31 -12.86
N ALA A 454 20.29 -11.64 -12.76
CA ALA A 454 21.57 -12.33 -12.59
C ALA A 454 21.61 -13.10 -11.25
N VAL A 455 21.00 -12.58 -10.19
CA VAL A 455 20.84 -13.31 -8.91
C VAL A 455 19.92 -14.53 -9.08
N TYR A 456 18.79 -14.37 -9.80
CA TYR A 456 17.90 -15.49 -10.10
C TYR A 456 18.59 -16.64 -10.83
N ARG A 457 19.56 -16.34 -11.71
CA ARG A 457 20.29 -17.35 -12.52
C ARG A 457 21.33 -18.14 -11.72
N LEU A 458 21.64 -17.76 -10.48
CA LEU A 458 22.47 -18.54 -9.58
C LEU A 458 21.80 -19.88 -9.23
#